data_084c94d9524854a5543dde7cbe48f86d
#
_entry.id   084c94d9524854a5543dde7cbe48f86d
#
_cell.length_a   1.000
_cell.length_b   1.000
_cell.length_c   1.000
_cell.angle_alpha   90.00
_cell.angle_beta   90.00
_cell.angle_gamma   90.00
#
_symmetry.space_group_name_H-M   'P 1'
#
loop_
_entity.id
_entity.type
_entity.pdbx_description
1 polymer ?
#
loop_
_entity_poly.entity_id
_entity_poly.type
_entity_poly.pdbx_seq_one_letter_code
_entity_poly.pdbx_strand_id
1 'polypeptide(L)'
;LDVLAAKKVNHSGFLILLKLKDVSSHQALRLAGSDLMNVYLFLALSLFMLHPVLPAQKIDIEKLDPNMTLEKVDSQGITWFDPRDAPFRLVGFPWIDKEKVYRRLPLQPKWPIRLAVNDLANSTAGGQIQFQSDSAKILLRVKLRQSSGMYHMPATGQSGFDLYVGGPFKQRYLATSKFSATTKDYEVTLFNASKGNRHFTLNFPLYNGVESVEIGVMAGATIAPPLPYATDGRVVVYGTSITQGGCASRPGMAYPNILSRRINQEFVNLGFSGNGKGEPALAKLINQIDHKKLIILDYEANAGETIRKTLAPFVDLLRAHDKDIPILIMSKIRYAGELNSHSQLETARGRAKFQADFVRARQAAGDKNIHFLNGGSLLGEHAHECTVDGVHPTDLGFMKMAEAIQPMIKTIIE
;
A
#
# COMPACT_ATOMS: atom_id res chain seq x y z
N LEU A 1 -7.71 35.10 -38.31
CA LEU A 1 -8.49 35.24 -39.53
C LEU A 1 -9.92 34.88 -39.23
N ASP A 2 -10.71 35.92 -39.18
CA ASP A 2 -12.15 35.96 -38.90
C ASP A 2 -12.97 35.14 -39.88
N VAL A 3 -13.98 34.44 -39.38
CA VAL A 3 -15.16 34.10 -40.18
C VAL A 3 -16.39 34.40 -39.38
N LEU A 4 -17.01 35.49 -39.74
CA LEU A 4 -18.38 35.88 -39.41
C LEU A 4 -19.36 34.82 -39.94
N ALA A 5 -20.15 34.23 -39.06
CA ALA A 5 -21.33 33.46 -39.43
C ALA A 5 -22.54 34.38 -39.34
N ALA A 6 -23.05 34.80 -40.50
CA ALA A 6 -24.25 35.60 -40.63
C ALA A 6 -25.49 34.81 -40.22
N LYS A 7 -26.25 35.31 -39.26
CA LYS A 7 -27.60 34.83 -38.95
C LYS A 7 -28.55 35.27 -40.07
N LYS A 8 -29.10 34.31 -40.82
CA LYS A 8 -30.27 34.53 -41.67
C LYS A 8 -31.51 34.74 -40.78
N VAL A 9 -31.95 35.97 -40.66
CA VAL A 9 -33.27 36.30 -40.13
C VAL A 9 -34.27 36.15 -41.26
N ASN A 10 -35.24 35.29 -41.06
CA ASN A 10 -36.27 35.01 -42.07
C ASN A 10 -37.21 36.21 -42.19
N HIS A 11 -37.22 36.86 -43.35
CA HIS A 11 -37.97 38.10 -43.65
C HIS A 11 -39.48 37.88 -43.79
N SER A 12 -40.06 36.72 -43.57
CA SER A 12 -41.49 36.46 -43.75
C SER A 12 -42.40 37.01 -42.68
N GLY A 13 -41.91 37.32 -41.49
CA GLY A 13 -42.73 37.88 -40.40
C GLY A 13 -42.97 39.41 -40.50
N PHE A 14 -42.09 40.13 -41.19
CA PHE A 14 -42.17 41.60 -41.27
C PHE A 14 -43.09 42.13 -42.41
N LEU A 15 -43.37 41.30 -43.44
CA LEU A 15 -44.20 41.65 -44.56
C LEU A 15 -45.72 41.60 -44.30
N ILE A 16 -46.15 40.89 -43.29
CA ILE A 16 -47.56 40.72 -42.89
C ILE A 16 -48.07 41.97 -42.12
N LEU A 17 -47.18 42.60 -41.35
CA LEU A 17 -47.55 43.78 -40.57
C LEU A 17 -47.64 45.09 -41.39
N LEU A 18 -47.05 45.20 -42.60
CA LEU A 18 -47.09 46.38 -43.46
C LEU A 18 -48.25 46.36 -44.44
N LYS A 19 -48.98 45.28 -44.65
CA LYS A 19 -50.15 45.20 -45.54
C LYS A 19 -51.49 45.50 -44.87
N LEU A 20 -51.53 45.77 -43.58
CA LEU A 20 -52.77 46.08 -42.85
C LEU A 20 -53.03 47.54 -42.67
N LYS A 21 -52.22 48.43 -43.25
CA LYS A 21 -52.42 49.92 -43.14
C LYS A 21 -53.29 50.57 -44.21
N ASP A 22 -53.64 49.84 -45.26
CA ASP A 22 -54.40 50.47 -46.39
C ASP A 22 -55.74 49.80 -46.75
N VAL A 23 -56.47 49.29 -45.77
CA VAL A 23 -57.81 48.75 -45.99
C VAL A 23 -58.82 49.64 -45.33
N SER A 24 -59.65 50.34 -46.18
CA SER A 24 -60.75 51.23 -45.77
C SER A 24 -61.79 50.46 -44.93
N SER A 25 -62.39 51.17 -43.98
CA SER A 25 -63.26 50.70 -42.88
C SER A 25 -64.55 49.91 -43.27
N HIS A 26 -64.83 49.67 -44.55
CA HIS A 26 -66.02 48.92 -45.00
C HIS A 26 -65.75 47.49 -45.46
N GLN A 27 -64.50 47.05 -45.59
CA GLN A 27 -64.18 45.70 -45.93
C GLN A 27 -63.72 44.85 -44.72
N ALA A 28 -63.47 45.46 -43.59
CA ALA A 28 -62.98 44.85 -42.39
C ALA A 28 -64.06 44.03 -41.65
N LEU A 29 -65.35 44.20 -41.91
CA LEU A 29 -66.42 43.55 -41.14
C LEU A 29 -66.87 42.19 -41.70
N ARG A 30 -66.36 41.72 -42.84
CA ARG A 30 -66.72 40.42 -43.42
C ARG A 30 -65.62 39.32 -43.37
N LEU A 31 -64.46 39.68 -42.92
CA LEU A 31 -63.34 38.74 -42.73
C LEU A 31 -63.13 38.38 -41.24
N ALA A 32 -64.02 38.82 -40.36
CA ALA A 32 -63.79 38.77 -38.92
C ALA A 32 -64.13 37.44 -38.21
N GLY A 33 -64.56 36.42 -38.94
CA GLY A 33 -65.05 35.21 -38.30
C GLY A 33 -64.08 34.02 -38.29
N SER A 34 -63.22 33.90 -39.31
CA SER A 34 -62.37 32.74 -39.45
C SER A 34 -60.89 33.08 -39.34
N ASP A 35 -60.46 34.29 -39.71
CA ASP A 35 -59.06 34.59 -39.74
C ASP A 35 -58.51 35.09 -38.40
N LEU A 36 -59.34 35.77 -37.57
CA LEU A 36 -58.97 36.16 -36.22
C LEU A 36 -58.73 34.96 -35.33
N MET A 37 -59.50 33.89 -35.47
CA MET A 37 -59.36 32.66 -34.68
C MET A 37 -58.07 31.97 -35.06
N ASN A 38 -57.68 31.94 -36.32
CA ASN A 38 -56.45 31.42 -36.80
C ASN A 38 -55.20 32.21 -36.36
N VAL A 39 -55.33 33.56 -36.30
CA VAL A 39 -54.24 34.44 -35.80
C VAL A 39 -54.03 34.26 -34.27
N TYR A 40 -55.13 34.13 -33.49
CA TYR A 40 -55.02 33.84 -32.05
C TYR A 40 -54.51 32.44 -31.80
N LEU A 41 -54.88 31.45 -32.61
CA LEU A 41 -54.35 30.08 -32.51
C LEU A 41 -52.84 30.04 -32.86
N PHE A 42 -52.39 30.81 -33.86
CA PHE A 42 -50.99 30.94 -34.24
C PHE A 42 -50.18 31.72 -33.18
N LEU A 43 -50.74 32.77 -32.58
CA LEU A 43 -50.10 33.50 -31.49
C LEU A 43 -50.03 32.66 -30.20
N ALA A 44 -51.06 31.89 -29.91
CA ALA A 44 -51.04 30.96 -28.75
C ALA A 44 -50.06 29.82 -28.95
N LEU A 45 -49.97 29.23 -30.16
CA LEU A 45 -48.94 28.21 -30.47
C LEU A 45 -47.53 28.81 -30.48
N SER A 46 -47.32 30.05 -30.92
CA SER A 46 -46.00 30.68 -30.91
C SER A 46 -45.57 31.09 -29.50
N LEU A 47 -46.48 31.44 -28.59
CA LEU A 47 -46.16 31.63 -27.17
C LEU A 47 -45.83 30.32 -26.43
N PHE A 48 -46.42 29.19 -26.86
CA PHE A 48 -46.08 27.88 -26.28
C PHE A 48 -44.70 27.38 -26.74
N MET A 49 -44.17 27.83 -27.87
CA MET A 49 -42.83 27.48 -28.38
C MET A 49 -41.72 28.39 -27.83
N LEU A 50 -42.03 29.41 -27.06
CA LEU A 50 -41.09 30.34 -26.46
C LEU A 50 -40.86 30.06 -24.95
N HIS A 51 -41.15 28.86 -24.49
CA HIS A 51 -40.61 28.44 -23.20
C HIS A 51 -39.10 28.30 -23.37
N PRO A 52 -38.26 29.03 -22.63
CA PRO A 52 -36.85 28.75 -22.61
C PRO A 52 -36.73 27.32 -22.10
N VAL A 53 -36.18 26.42 -22.94
CA VAL A 53 -35.66 25.15 -22.46
C VAL A 53 -34.55 25.53 -21.48
N LEU A 54 -34.88 25.61 -20.19
CA LEU A 54 -33.90 25.77 -19.15
C LEU A 54 -32.96 24.55 -19.33
N PRO A 55 -31.64 24.78 -19.45
CA PRO A 55 -30.71 23.69 -19.51
C PRO A 55 -31.00 22.81 -18.29
N ALA A 56 -31.19 21.51 -18.52
CA ALA A 56 -31.40 20.54 -17.44
C ALA A 56 -30.25 20.75 -16.47
N GLN A 57 -30.55 21.28 -15.29
CA GLN A 57 -29.56 21.43 -14.24
C GLN A 57 -29.06 20.03 -13.95
N LYS A 58 -27.76 19.81 -14.17
CA LYS A 58 -27.12 18.53 -13.87
C LYS A 58 -27.29 18.31 -12.36
N ILE A 59 -28.25 17.49 -11.99
CA ILE A 59 -28.53 17.16 -10.59
C ILE A 59 -27.34 16.30 -10.14
N ASP A 60 -26.61 16.82 -9.18
CA ASP A 60 -25.53 16.10 -8.52
C ASP A 60 -26.18 15.14 -7.51
N ILE A 61 -26.45 13.91 -7.97
CA ILE A 61 -27.15 12.87 -7.19
C ILE A 61 -26.38 12.55 -5.91
N GLU A 62 -25.04 12.61 -5.94
CA GLU A 62 -24.18 12.38 -4.77
C GLU A 62 -24.43 13.42 -3.64
N LYS A 63 -24.88 14.64 -3.98
CA LYS A 63 -25.26 15.66 -2.98
C LYS A 63 -26.66 15.46 -2.42
N LEU A 64 -27.54 14.80 -3.16
CA LEU A 64 -28.92 14.53 -2.73
C LEU A 64 -29.04 13.26 -1.92
N ASP A 65 -28.29 12.22 -2.26
CA ASP A 65 -28.20 10.97 -1.51
C ASP A 65 -26.76 10.46 -1.56
N PRO A 66 -25.98 10.60 -0.46
CA PRO A 66 -24.61 10.11 -0.38
C PRO A 66 -24.49 8.60 -0.59
N ASN A 67 -25.58 7.83 -0.49
CA ASN A 67 -25.59 6.40 -0.75
C ASN A 67 -25.78 6.06 -2.24
N MET A 68 -26.11 7.04 -3.08
CA MET A 68 -26.21 6.92 -4.54
C MET A 68 -24.94 7.42 -5.23
N THR A 69 -23.78 6.99 -4.76
CA THR A 69 -22.50 7.28 -5.42
C THR A 69 -22.47 6.52 -6.75
N LEU A 70 -22.43 7.25 -7.86
CA LEU A 70 -22.22 6.64 -9.17
C LEU A 70 -20.78 6.11 -9.21
N GLU A 71 -20.60 4.82 -9.48
CA GLU A 71 -19.27 4.28 -9.74
C GLU A 71 -18.60 5.07 -10.87
N LYS A 72 -17.47 5.70 -10.57
CA LYS A 72 -16.67 6.40 -11.59
C LYS A 72 -15.91 5.36 -12.42
N VAL A 73 -16.56 4.90 -13.48
CA VAL A 73 -15.98 3.96 -14.45
C VAL A 73 -15.18 4.76 -15.47
N ASP A 74 -13.93 4.36 -15.69
CA ASP A 74 -13.11 4.98 -16.74
C ASP A 74 -13.48 4.48 -18.15
N SER A 75 -12.82 5.04 -19.19
CA SER A 75 -13.07 4.68 -20.58
C SER A 75 -12.73 3.23 -20.94
N GLN A 76 -12.03 2.51 -20.08
CA GLN A 76 -11.67 1.10 -20.24
C GLN A 76 -12.59 0.16 -19.47
N GLY A 77 -13.60 0.67 -18.81
CA GLY A 77 -14.53 -0.11 -17.99
C GLY A 77 -13.94 -0.53 -16.65
N ILE A 78 -13.02 0.27 -16.09
CA ILE A 78 -12.38 0.04 -14.80
C ILE A 78 -12.90 1.02 -13.76
N THR A 79 -13.24 0.50 -12.59
CA THR A 79 -13.52 1.28 -11.38
C THR A 79 -12.28 1.29 -10.49
N TRP A 80 -11.85 2.46 -10.03
CA TRP A 80 -10.63 2.66 -9.25
C TRP A 80 -10.96 2.98 -7.79
N PHE A 81 -10.25 2.34 -6.86
CA PHE A 81 -10.45 2.44 -5.42
C PHE A 81 -9.16 2.81 -4.70
N ASP A 82 -9.27 3.67 -3.70
CA ASP A 82 -8.19 3.93 -2.75
C ASP A 82 -8.18 2.80 -1.69
N PRO A 83 -7.10 2.04 -1.53
CA PRO A 83 -7.05 0.95 -0.56
C PRO A 83 -7.00 1.40 0.91
N ARG A 84 -6.98 2.71 1.18
CA ARG A 84 -7.16 3.26 2.52
C ARG A 84 -8.61 3.26 2.99
N ASP A 85 -9.54 3.06 2.05
CA ASP A 85 -10.97 2.99 2.31
C ASP A 85 -11.43 1.54 2.46
N ALA A 86 -12.53 1.34 3.21
CA ALA A 86 -13.18 0.03 3.26
C ALA A 86 -13.67 -0.37 1.85
N PRO A 87 -13.68 -1.67 1.51
CA PRO A 87 -13.46 -2.81 2.41
C PRO A 87 -12.04 -3.40 2.39
N PHE A 88 -11.05 -2.67 1.89
CA PHE A 88 -9.67 -3.12 1.89
C PHE A 88 -9.10 -3.20 3.31
N ARG A 89 -8.19 -4.17 3.52
CA ARG A 89 -7.34 -4.21 4.70
C ARG A 89 -5.92 -3.80 4.31
N LEU A 90 -5.49 -2.67 4.87
CA LEU A 90 -4.16 -2.12 4.70
C LEU A 90 -3.36 -2.39 5.98
N VAL A 91 -2.22 -3.08 5.86
CA VAL A 91 -1.39 -3.49 7.00
C VAL A 91 0.08 -3.13 6.80
N GLY A 92 0.86 -3.22 7.87
CA GLY A 92 2.29 -2.89 7.87
C GLY A 92 2.60 -1.40 8.12
N PHE A 93 1.59 -0.55 8.27
CA PHE A 93 1.70 0.88 8.53
C PHE A 93 0.97 1.27 9.82
N PRO A 94 1.58 1.16 10.99
CA PRO A 94 0.88 1.31 12.28
C PRO A 94 0.16 2.64 12.50
N TRP A 95 0.54 3.70 11.79
CA TRP A 95 -0.03 5.04 11.94
C TRP A 95 -0.93 5.47 10.78
N ILE A 96 -1.24 4.57 9.82
CA ILE A 96 -1.96 4.89 8.59
C ILE A 96 -3.37 5.44 8.83
N ASP A 97 -4.09 4.90 9.80
CA ASP A 97 -5.46 5.32 10.10
C ASP A 97 -5.53 6.79 10.53
N LYS A 98 -4.51 7.25 11.25
CA LYS A 98 -4.39 8.62 11.75
C LYS A 98 -3.78 9.57 10.73
N GLU A 99 -2.71 9.14 10.06
CA GLU A 99 -1.87 10.02 9.24
C GLU A 99 -2.17 9.94 7.73
N LYS A 100 -2.85 8.86 7.30
CA LYS A 100 -3.24 8.61 5.89
C LYS A 100 -2.07 8.58 4.90
N VAL A 101 -0.84 8.32 5.38
CA VAL A 101 0.38 8.18 4.57
C VAL A 101 0.98 6.79 4.68
N TYR A 102 1.48 6.26 3.57
CA TYR A 102 2.16 4.97 3.51
C TYR A 102 3.57 5.08 4.09
N ARG A 103 3.66 5.03 5.43
CA ARG A 103 4.89 5.26 6.17
C ARG A 103 4.98 4.33 7.38
N ARG A 104 6.20 3.88 7.70
CA ARG A 104 6.47 2.88 8.74
C ARG A 104 6.68 3.44 10.13
N LEU A 105 6.93 4.74 10.27
CA LEU A 105 7.01 5.50 11.53
C LEU A 105 6.12 6.74 11.44
N PRO A 106 5.72 7.35 12.58
CA PRO A 106 4.90 8.57 12.54
C PRO A 106 5.62 9.72 11.82
N LEU A 107 4.85 10.61 11.19
CA LEU A 107 5.37 11.82 10.51
C LEU A 107 6.12 12.72 11.49
N GLN A 108 5.59 12.87 12.70
CA GLN A 108 6.18 13.66 13.77
C GLN A 108 6.39 12.76 15.00
N PRO A 109 7.52 12.02 15.05
CA PRO A 109 7.80 11.14 16.18
C PRO A 109 8.00 11.95 17.47
N LYS A 110 7.37 11.51 18.56
CA LYS A 110 7.46 12.16 19.88
C LYS A 110 8.90 12.27 20.40
N TRP A 111 9.76 11.33 20.02
CA TRP A 111 11.18 11.32 20.39
C TRP A 111 12.03 11.50 19.12
N PRO A 112 13.08 12.34 19.19
CA PRO A 112 13.94 12.58 18.03
C PRO A 112 14.56 11.27 17.52
N ILE A 113 14.45 11.05 16.22
CA ILE A 113 15.10 9.95 15.50
C ILE A 113 16.13 10.51 14.52
N ARG A 114 17.13 9.69 14.17
CA ARG A 114 18.13 10.12 13.18
C ARG A 114 17.49 10.40 11.82
N LEU A 115 18.00 11.42 11.10
CA LEU A 115 17.48 11.80 9.78
C LEU A 115 17.42 10.61 8.81
N ALA A 116 18.46 9.75 8.79
CA ALA A 116 18.49 8.58 7.94
C ALA A 116 17.36 7.58 8.26
N VAL A 117 17.04 7.36 9.54
CA VAL A 117 15.89 6.52 9.95
C VAL A 117 14.57 7.18 9.56
N ASN A 118 14.49 8.50 9.74
CA ASN A 118 13.30 9.27 9.36
C ASN A 118 13.04 9.22 7.86
N ASP A 119 14.07 9.29 7.03
CA ASP A 119 13.93 9.16 5.58
C ASP A 119 13.58 7.73 5.16
N LEU A 120 14.29 6.71 5.68
CA LEU A 120 14.02 5.30 5.43
C LEU A 120 12.62 4.85 5.87
N ALA A 121 12.01 5.53 6.84
CA ALA A 121 10.63 5.24 7.26
C ALA A 121 9.60 5.47 6.14
N ASN A 122 9.92 6.27 5.10
CA ASN A 122 9.08 6.45 3.92
C ASN A 122 9.13 5.26 2.95
N SER A 123 10.14 4.38 3.01
CA SER A 123 10.12 3.11 2.29
C SER A 123 9.02 2.23 2.86
N THR A 124 8.24 1.61 1.96
CA THR A 124 6.97 0.94 2.31
C THR A 124 7.10 -0.55 2.62
N ALA A 125 8.32 -1.01 2.96
CA ALA A 125 8.62 -2.41 3.27
C ALA A 125 7.64 -3.00 4.31
N GLY A 126 7.08 -4.17 4.01
CA GLY A 126 6.12 -4.86 4.88
C GLY A 126 4.66 -4.40 4.70
N GLY A 127 4.41 -3.31 3.96
CA GLY A 127 3.05 -2.89 3.63
C GLY A 127 2.33 -3.92 2.76
N GLN A 128 1.02 -4.14 3.02
CA GLN A 128 0.17 -5.02 2.21
C GLN A 128 -1.22 -4.44 2.05
N ILE A 129 -1.82 -4.66 0.87
CA ILE A 129 -3.25 -4.45 0.58
C ILE A 129 -3.89 -5.82 0.42
N GLN A 130 -4.95 -6.09 1.18
CA GLN A 130 -5.64 -7.38 1.17
C GLN A 130 -7.14 -7.18 0.96
N PHE A 131 -7.74 -7.96 0.08
CA PHE A 131 -9.17 -7.90 -0.25
C PHE A 131 -9.65 -9.18 -0.95
N GLN A 132 -10.95 -9.33 -1.11
CA GLN A 132 -11.57 -10.30 -1.98
C GLN A 132 -12.26 -9.59 -3.15
N SER A 133 -12.25 -10.22 -4.33
CA SER A 133 -12.98 -9.72 -5.49
C SER A 133 -13.29 -10.85 -6.47
N ASP A 134 -14.39 -10.72 -7.22
CA ASP A 134 -14.73 -11.58 -8.33
C ASP A 134 -14.27 -11.01 -9.69
N SER A 135 -13.57 -9.87 -9.68
CA SER A 135 -13.09 -9.21 -10.88
C SER A 135 -12.23 -10.12 -11.77
N ALA A 136 -12.47 -10.06 -13.08
CA ALA A 136 -11.63 -10.73 -14.08
C ALA A 136 -10.24 -10.06 -14.23
N LYS A 137 -10.10 -8.80 -13.83
CA LYS A 137 -8.83 -8.06 -13.86
C LYS A 137 -8.57 -7.35 -12.55
N ILE A 138 -7.30 -7.32 -12.13
CA ILE A 138 -6.80 -6.45 -11.08
C ILE A 138 -5.69 -5.59 -11.67
N LEU A 139 -5.88 -4.29 -11.58
CA LEU A 139 -4.91 -3.27 -12.04
C LEU A 139 -4.40 -2.48 -10.85
N LEU A 140 -3.21 -1.91 -11.01
CA LEU A 140 -2.65 -0.92 -10.10
C LEU A 140 -2.32 0.34 -10.86
N ARG A 141 -2.65 1.49 -10.26
CA ARG A 141 -2.10 2.80 -10.60
C ARG A 141 -1.28 3.28 -9.42
N VAL A 142 0.00 3.56 -9.66
CA VAL A 142 0.98 3.82 -8.59
C VAL A 142 1.71 5.11 -8.85
N LYS A 143 1.89 5.93 -7.82
CA LYS A 143 2.81 7.06 -7.81
C LYS A 143 3.87 6.82 -6.74
N LEU A 144 5.13 6.75 -7.18
CA LEU A 144 6.30 6.52 -6.34
C LEU A 144 6.95 7.83 -5.94
N ARG A 145 7.63 7.83 -4.80
CA ARG A 145 8.41 8.97 -4.32
C ARG A 145 9.63 9.26 -5.20
N GLN A 146 10.27 8.21 -5.73
CA GLN A 146 11.47 8.32 -6.57
C GLN A 146 11.56 7.20 -7.60
N SER A 147 12.47 7.33 -8.56
CA SER A 147 12.84 6.25 -9.49
C SER A 147 13.70 5.19 -8.80
N SER A 148 13.85 4.00 -9.45
CA SER A 148 14.75 2.95 -9.01
C SER A 148 16.20 3.24 -9.44
N GLY A 149 17.19 2.82 -8.65
CA GLY A 149 18.59 3.10 -8.98
C GLY A 149 19.61 2.25 -8.21
N MET A 150 19.19 1.21 -7.46
CA MET A 150 20.11 0.34 -6.74
C MET A 150 20.77 -0.67 -7.70
N TYR A 151 22.12 -0.78 -7.64
CA TYR A 151 22.89 -1.65 -8.54
C TYR A 151 22.75 -3.15 -8.22
N HIS A 152 22.45 -3.49 -6.98
CA HIS A 152 22.43 -4.88 -6.48
C HIS A 152 21.02 -5.38 -6.14
N MET A 153 19.99 -4.55 -6.34
CA MET A 153 18.60 -4.90 -6.11
C MET A 153 17.75 -4.59 -7.35
N PRO A 154 16.99 -5.54 -7.90
CA PRO A 154 16.16 -5.28 -9.08
C PRO A 154 15.07 -4.25 -8.79
N ALA A 155 14.70 -3.47 -9.80
CA ALA A 155 13.65 -2.45 -9.70
C ALA A 155 12.33 -3.03 -9.19
N THR A 156 12.03 -4.29 -9.52
CA THR A 156 10.84 -5.02 -9.05
C THR A 156 10.79 -5.20 -7.53
N GLY A 157 11.93 -5.40 -6.88
CA GLY A 157 12.03 -5.46 -5.42
C GLY A 157 12.09 -4.06 -4.80
N GLN A 158 12.83 -3.14 -5.44
CA GLN A 158 13.02 -1.78 -4.94
C GLN A 158 11.70 -0.99 -4.97
N SER A 159 10.95 -1.02 -6.10
CA SER A 159 9.86 -0.10 -6.43
C SER A 159 8.58 -0.78 -6.94
N GLY A 160 8.60 -2.10 -7.15
CA GLY A 160 7.45 -2.84 -7.66
C GLY A 160 6.52 -3.32 -6.56
N PHE A 161 5.29 -3.58 -6.95
CA PHE A 161 4.33 -4.37 -6.18
C PHE A 161 4.35 -5.81 -6.67
N ASP A 162 4.13 -6.78 -5.81
CA ASP A 162 3.82 -8.14 -6.22
C ASP A 162 2.46 -8.62 -5.70
N LEU A 163 1.85 -9.51 -6.47
CA LEU A 163 0.51 -10.03 -6.21
C LEU A 163 0.56 -11.52 -5.87
N TYR A 164 -0.13 -11.85 -4.79
CA TYR A 164 -0.46 -13.21 -4.39
C TYR A 164 -1.96 -13.44 -4.47
N VAL A 165 -2.35 -14.62 -4.92
CA VAL A 165 -3.75 -15.07 -5.02
C VAL A 165 -3.94 -16.31 -4.15
N GLY A 166 -5.07 -16.36 -3.44
CA GLY A 166 -5.45 -17.44 -2.54
C GLY A 166 -5.67 -16.97 -1.11
N GLY A 167 -6.51 -17.70 -0.37
CA GLY A 167 -6.78 -17.42 1.04
C GLY A 167 -5.61 -17.78 1.96
N PRO A 168 -5.78 -17.60 3.27
CA PRO A 168 -4.77 -17.90 4.28
C PRO A 168 -4.13 -19.27 4.08
N PHE A 169 -2.81 -19.35 4.24
CA PHE A 169 -1.95 -20.54 4.05
C PHE A 169 -1.92 -21.12 2.61
N LYS A 170 -2.75 -20.61 1.68
CA LYS A 170 -2.85 -21.07 0.29
C LYS A 170 -2.46 -19.98 -0.72
N GLN A 171 -1.87 -18.89 -0.26
CA GLN A 171 -1.41 -17.78 -1.10
C GLN A 171 -0.30 -18.26 -2.05
N ARG A 172 -0.52 -18.03 -3.35
CA ARG A 172 0.45 -18.32 -4.41
C ARG A 172 0.84 -17.04 -5.12
N TYR A 173 2.13 -16.85 -5.36
CA TYR A 173 2.63 -15.77 -6.18
C TYR A 173 2.06 -15.87 -7.60
N LEU A 174 1.68 -14.73 -8.14
CA LEU A 174 1.16 -14.65 -9.51
C LEU A 174 1.94 -13.69 -10.38
N ALA A 175 2.15 -12.45 -9.96
CA ALA A 175 2.70 -11.40 -10.81
C ALA A 175 3.47 -10.36 -10.00
N THR A 176 4.34 -9.63 -10.70
CA THR A 176 5.03 -8.43 -10.19
C THR A 176 4.83 -7.30 -11.20
N SER A 177 4.72 -6.07 -10.72
CA SER A 177 4.57 -4.88 -11.55
C SER A 177 5.67 -4.79 -12.61
N LYS A 178 5.26 -4.53 -13.85
CA LYS A 178 6.16 -4.23 -14.97
C LYS A 178 6.14 -2.73 -15.22
N PHE A 179 7.27 -2.08 -15.08
CA PHE A 179 7.42 -0.63 -15.26
C PHE A 179 8.85 -0.29 -15.65
N SER A 180 9.08 0.91 -16.16
CA SER A 180 10.46 1.40 -16.39
C SER A 180 11.10 1.80 -15.05
N ALA A 181 12.33 1.37 -14.80
CA ALA A 181 13.06 1.71 -13.58
C ALA A 181 13.23 3.22 -13.38
N THR A 182 13.16 4.01 -14.44
CA THR A 182 13.31 5.47 -14.40
C THR A 182 12.00 6.22 -14.14
N THR A 183 10.84 5.55 -14.19
CA THR A 183 9.55 6.19 -13.92
C THR A 183 9.24 6.28 -12.43
N LYS A 184 8.43 7.29 -12.09
CA LYS A 184 7.81 7.42 -10.76
C LYS A 184 6.34 7.05 -10.78
N ASP A 185 5.71 7.08 -11.94
CA ASP A 185 4.29 6.78 -12.11
C ASP A 185 4.14 5.60 -13.07
N TYR A 186 3.28 4.66 -12.74
CA TYR A 186 2.93 3.55 -13.63
C TYR A 186 1.53 3.03 -13.37
N GLU A 187 0.93 2.49 -14.43
CA GLU A 187 -0.28 1.69 -14.39
C GLU A 187 0.02 0.30 -14.96
N VAL A 188 -0.48 -0.76 -14.31
CA VAL A 188 -0.18 -2.12 -14.69
C VAL A 188 -1.33 -3.06 -14.36
N THR A 189 -1.60 -4.01 -15.26
CA THR A 189 -2.48 -5.15 -14.98
C THR A 189 -1.66 -6.26 -14.32
N LEU A 190 -2.02 -6.65 -13.09
CA LEU A 190 -1.38 -7.74 -12.35
C LEU A 190 -2.14 -9.07 -12.43
N PHE A 191 -3.45 -9.01 -12.67
CA PHE A 191 -4.29 -10.19 -12.79
C PHE A 191 -5.21 -10.03 -14.02
N ASN A 192 -5.36 -11.10 -14.79
CA ASN A 192 -6.30 -11.19 -15.90
C ASN A 192 -6.67 -12.66 -16.10
N ALA A 193 -7.92 -13.03 -15.74
CA ALA A 193 -8.44 -14.39 -15.84
C ALA A 193 -9.97 -14.37 -15.90
N SER A 194 -10.62 -15.52 -15.90
CA SER A 194 -12.08 -15.61 -15.82
C SER A 194 -12.61 -14.98 -14.52
N LYS A 195 -13.83 -14.43 -14.57
CA LYS A 195 -14.54 -13.93 -13.38
C LYS A 195 -14.66 -15.04 -12.33
N GLY A 196 -14.52 -14.68 -11.05
CA GLY A 196 -14.66 -15.62 -9.94
C GLY A 196 -14.06 -15.08 -8.65
N ASN A 197 -14.69 -15.35 -7.52
CA ASN A 197 -14.28 -14.83 -6.24
C ASN A 197 -12.91 -15.36 -5.81
N ARG A 198 -11.98 -14.44 -5.51
CA ARG A 198 -10.60 -14.73 -5.12
C ARG A 198 -10.14 -13.79 -4.01
N HIS A 199 -9.22 -14.28 -3.22
CA HIS A 199 -8.52 -13.49 -2.23
C HIS A 199 -7.20 -12.99 -2.84
N PHE A 200 -6.95 -11.69 -2.73
CA PHE A 200 -5.77 -11.00 -3.25
C PHE A 200 -4.94 -10.40 -2.10
N THR A 201 -3.62 -10.50 -2.21
CA THR A 201 -2.66 -9.82 -1.34
C THR A 201 -1.60 -9.17 -2.23
N LEU A 202 -1.48 -7.85 -2.15
CA LEU A 202 -0.47 -7.04 -2.80
C LEU A 202 0.54 -6.60 -1.75
N ASN A 203 1.83 -6.84 -2.01
CA ASN A 203 2.91 -6.34 -1.15
C ASN A 203 3.47 -5.05 -1.75
N PHE A 204 3.72 -4.07 -0.91
CA PHE A 204 4.31 -2.79 -1.25
C PHE A 204 5.82 -2.89 -1.52
N PRO A 205 6.41 -1.93 -2.28
CA PRO A 205 7.84 -1.80 -2.51
C PRO A 205 8.68 -1.84 -1.23
N LEU A 206 9.90 -2.39 -1.33
CA LEU A 206 10.79 -2.54 -0.17
C LEU A 206 11.69 -1.32 0.07
N TYR A 207 12.13 -0.63 -0.99
CA TYR A 207 13.12 0.45 -0.92
C TYR A 207 12.66 1.76 -1.56
N ASN A 208 11.36 1.89 -1.84
CA ASN A 208 10.76 3.13 -2.31
C ASN A 208 9.56 3.51 -1.44
N GLY A 209 9.25 4.80 -1.42
CA GLY A 209 8.00 5.33 -0.89
C GLY A 209 6.92 5.30 -1.96
N VAL A 210 5.68 5.14 -1.53
CA VAL A 210 4.49 5.24 -2.36
C VAL A 210 3.71 6.48 -1.93
N GLU A 211 3.49 7.42 -2.86
CA GLU A 211 2.69 8.62 -2.61
C GLU A 211 1.19 8.31 -2.75
N SER A 212 0.85 7.54 -3.78
CA SER A 212 -0.52 7.03 -3.97
C SER A 212 -0.50 5.67 -4.65
N VAL A 213 -1.50 4.86 -4.35
CA VAL A 213 -1.82 3.63 -5.06
C VAL A 213 -3.34 3.51 -5.16
N GLU A 214 -3.84 3.11 -6.32
CA GLU A 214 -5.25 2.79 -6.55
C GLU A 214 -5.36 1.37 -7.09
N ILE A 215 -6.42 0.68 -6.68
CA ILE A 215 -6.78 -0.66 -7.14
C ILE A 215 -7.87 -0.52 -8.20
N GLY A 216 -7.58 -0.99 -9.43
CA GLY A 216 -8.54 -1.05 -10.52
C GLY A 216 -9.18 -2.43 -10.62
N VAL A 217 -10.51 -2.47 -10.70
CA VAL A 217 -11.30 -3.69 -10.99
C VAL A 217 -12.25 -3.44 -12.14
N MET A 218 -12.73 -4.50 -12.77
CA MET A 218 -13.78 -4.39 -13.80
C MET A 218 -15.04 -3.77 -13.19
N ALA A 219 -15.68 -2.86 -13.92
CA ALA A 219 -16.94 -2.25 -13.50
C ALA A 219 -17.99 -3.32 -13.14
N GLY A 220 -18.68 -3.12 -12.02
CA GLY A 220 -19.67 -4.06 -11.49
C GLY A 220 -19.05 -5.31 -10.85
N ALA A 221 -17.74 -5.37 -10.64
CA ALA A 221 -17.12 -6.42 -9.83
C ALA A 221 -17.32 -6.12 -8.34
N THR A 222 -17.51 -7.17 -7.56
CA THR A 222 -17.60 -7.05 -6.10
C THR A 222 -16.22 -6.90 -5.48
N ILE A 223 -16.13 -6.08 -4.43
CA ILE A 223 -14.98 -6.03 -3.52
C ILE A 223 -15.50 -6.32 -2.12
N ALA A 224 -14.82 -7.23 -1.40
CA ALA A 224 -15.18 -7.62 -0.05
C ALA A 224 -13.96 -7.62 0.88
N PRO A 225 -14.16 -7.52 2.21
CA PRO A 225 -13.08 -7.61 3.18
C PRO A 225 -12.29 -8.91 3.02
N PRO A 226 -10.97 -8.90 3.29
CA PRO A 226 -10.18 -10.13 3.26
C PRO A 226 -10.57 -11.08 4.38
N LEU A 227 -10.22 -12.35 4.24
CA LEU A 227 -10.34 -13.33 5.32
C LEU A 227 -9.48 -12.91 6.53
N PRO A 228 -9.89 -13.26 7.76
CA PRO A 228 -9.16 -12.89 8.97
C PRO A 228 -7.78 -13.53 9.04
N TYR A 229 -6.90 -12.93 9.82
CA TYR A 229 -5.67 -13.58 10.26
C TYR A 229 -5.97 -14.77 11.18
N ALA A 230 -4.99 -15.64 11.38
CA ALA A 230 -5.12 -16.80 12.27
C ALA A 230 -5.37 -16.37 13.72
N THR A 231 -4.74 -15.28 14.14
CA THR A 231 -4.93 -14.67 15.46
C THR A 231 -4.83 -13.16 15.36
N ASP A 232 -5.42 -12.47 16.31
CA ASP A 232 -5.25 -11.04 16.45
C ASP A 232 -3.84 -10.68 16.92
N GLY A 233 -3.42 -9.47 16.61
CA GLY A 233 -2.14 -8.91 17.02
C GLY A 233 -1.11 -8.87 15.90
N ARG A 234 0.02 -8.23 16.19
CA ARG A 234 1.08 -7.89 15.22
C ARG A 234 2.41 -8.44 15.66
N VAL A 235 3.17 -9.01 14.73
CA VAL A 235 4.59 -9.31 14.90
C VAL A 235 5.39 -8.10 14.42
N VAL A 236 6.07 -7.42 15.34
CA VAL A 236 6.90 -6.25 15.01
C VAL A 236 8.34 -6.70 14.86
N VAL A 237 8.96 -6.44 13.70
CA VAL A 237 10.34 -6.81 13.42
C VAL A 237 11.18 -5.55 13.28
N TYR A 238 12.03 -5.28 14.27
CA TYR A 238 13.01 -4.20 14.23
C TYR A 238 14.36 -4.72 13.77
N GLY A 239 14.93 -4.12 12.71
CA GLY A 239 16.15 -4.64 12.14
C GLY A 239 16.84 -3.72 11.12
N THR A 240 17.49 -4.34 10.16
CA THR A 240 18.45 -3.72 9.24
C THR A 240 17.94 -3.72 7.79
N SER A 241 18.86 -3.56 6.82
CA SER A 241 18.58 -3.77 5.39
C SER A 241 18.04 -5.18 5.09
N ILE A 242 18.51 -6.19 5.83
CA ILE A 242 18.06 -7.57 5.64
C ILE A 242 16.60 -7.70 6.07
N THR A 243 16.23 -7.15 7.21
CA THR A 243 14.83 -7.09 7.66
C THR A 243 13.97 -6.26 6.69
N GLN A 244 14.47 -5.12 6.20
CA GLN A 244 13.78 -4.31 5.19
C GLN A 244 13.52 -5.08 3.90
N GLY A 245 14.37 -6.06 3.56
CA GLY A 245 14.27 -6.91 2.39
C GLY A 245 15.27 -6.55 1.29
N GLY A 246 16.44 -6.01 1.67
CA GLY A 246 17.51 -5.65 0.74
C GLY A 246 17.95 -6.83 -0.12
N CYS A 247 17.93 -6.62 -1.44
CA CYS A 247 18.23 -7.55 -2.53
C CYS A 247 17.18 -8.63 -2.84
N ALA A 248 16.02 -8.63 -2.17
CA ALA A 248 14.90 -9.45 -2.61
C ALA A 248 14.47 -9.08 -4.03
N SER A 249 14.19 -10.07 -4.88
CA SER A 249 13.80 -9.84 -6.28
C SER A 249 12.44 -9.12 -6.40
N ARG A 250 11.57 -9.26 -5.41
CA ARG A 250 10.23 -8.67 -5.31
C ARG A 250 9.78 -8.61 -3.85
N PRO A 251 8.81 -7.76 -3.50
CA PRO A 251 8.45 -7.50 -2.11
C PRO A 251 8.10 -8.72 -1.28
N GLY A 252 7.34 -9.64 -1.84
CA GLY A 252 6.92 -10.85 -1.13
C GLY A 252 8.06 -11.82 -0.80
N MET A 253 9.29 -11.59 -1.27
CA MET A 253 10.45 -12.43 -0.93
C MET A 253 11.24 -11.93 0.29
N ALA A 254 11.00 -10.73 0.81
CA ALA A 254 11.53 -10.34 2.12
C ALA A 254 11.05 -11.33 3.21
N TYR A 255 11.94 -11.79 4.10
CA TYR A 255 11.59 -12.84 5.06
C TYR A 255 10.39 -12.49 5.97
N PRO A 256 10.17 -11.23 6.39
CA PRO A 256 8.96 -10.90 7.16
C PRO A 256 7.67 -11.11 6.36
N ASN A 257 7.70 -10.84 5.04
CA ASN A 257 6.54 -11.06 4.16
C ASN A 257 6.30 -12.55 3.90
N ILE A 258 7.36 -13.36 3.80
CA ILE A 258 7.25 -14.83 3.71
C ILE A 258 6.63 -15.39 4.99
N LEU A 259 7.11 -14.96 6.16
CA LEU A 259 6.58 -15.37 7.47
C LEU A 259 5.12 -14.95 7.66
N SER A 260 4.77 -13.73 7.28
CA SER A 260 3.38 -13.24 7.34
C SER A 260 2.43 -14.18 6.59
N ARG A 261 2.77 -14.62 5.39
CA ARG A 261 1.96 -15.57 4.60
C ARG A 261 1.92 -16.96 5.23
N ARG A 262 3.06 -17.47 5.70
CA ARG A 262 3.19 -18.84 6.22
C ARG A 262 2.55 -19.05 7.59
N ILE A 263 2.49 -17.97 8.39
CA ILE A 263 1.91 -18.01 9.74
C ILE A 263 0.47 -17.47 9.70
N ASN A 264 0.09 -16.76 8.64
CA ASN A 264 -1.14 -15.99 8.52
C ASN A 264 -1.30 -14.99 9.67
N GLN A 265 -0.31 -14.09 9.78
CA GLN A 265 -0.24 -13.08 10.83
C GLN A 265 0.19 -11.73 10.26
N GLU A 266 -0.29 -10.63 10.82
CA GLU A 266 0.20 -9.29 10.47
C GLU A 266 1.66 -9.13 10.94
N PHE A 267 2.52 -8.63 10.03
CA PHE A 267 3.90 -8.25 10.32
C PHE A 267 4.10 -6.76 10.08
N VAL A 268 4.71 -6.09 11.04
CA VAL A 268 5.17 -4.70 10.93
C VAL A 268 6.67 -4.70 10.74
N ASN A 269 7.13 -4.32 9.54
CA ASN A 269 8.54 -4.33 9.19
C ASN A 269 9.20 -2.97 9.54
N LEU A 270 9.97 -2.94 10.60
CA LEU A 270 10.79 -1.82 11.03
C LEU A 270 12.29 -2.06 10.74
N GLY A 271 12.60 -2.66 9.59
CA GLY A 271 13.95 -2.75 9.05
C GLY A 271 14.40 -1.41 8.48
N PHE A 272 15.59 -0.92 8.88
CA PHE A 272 16.16 0.33 8.42
C PHE A 272 17.57 0.10 7.89
N SER A 273 17.74 0.12 6.56
CA SER A 273 18.98 -0.17 5.85
C SER A 273 20.15 0.62 6.39
N GLY A 274 21.22 -0.06 6.86
CA GLY A 274 22.39 0.55 7.49
C GLY A 274 22.13 1.23 8.86
N ASN A 275 20.88 1.22 9.35
CA ASN A 275 20.43 2.09 10.42
C ASN A 275 19.67 1.40 11.56
N GLY A 276 19.60 0.07 11.59
CA GLY A 276 19.13 -0.67 12.77
C GLY A 276 20.22 -0.71 13.84
N LYS A 277 20.27 0.25 14.76
CA LYS A 277 21.37 0.42 15.72
C LYS A 277 20.96 0.35 17.19
N GLY A 278 19.70 0.08 17.49
CA GLY A 278 19.20 -0.10 18.85
C GLY A 278 19.03 1.23 19.61
N GLU A 279 18.57 2.29 18.91
CA GLU A 279 18.35 3.58 19.55
C GLU A 279 17.12 3.58 20.47
N PRO A 280 17.21 4.19 21.68
CA PRO A 280 16.11 4.25 22.64
C PRO A 280 14.79 4.83 22.07
N ALA A 281 14.90 5.80 21.14
CA ALA A 281 13.74 6.41 20.50
C ALA A 281 12.91 5.36 19.74
N LEU A 282 13.58 4.39 19.07
CA LEU A 282 12.89 3.32 18.31
C LEU A 282 12.18 2.35 19.26
N ALA A 283 12.75 1.97 20.39
CA ALA A 283 12.08 1.15 21.40
C ALA A 283 10.79 1.83 21.89
N LYS A 284 10.87 3.15 22.17
CA LYS A 284 9.69 3.93 22.58
C LYS A 284 8.62 4.05 21.50
N LEU A 285 9.00 4.13 20.22
CA LEU A 285 8.06 4.15 19.10
C LEU A 285 7.43 2.76 18.88
N ILE A 286 8.20 1.68 19.02
CA ILE A 286 7.67 0.30 18.99
C ILE A 286 6.60 0.12 20.08
N ASN A 287 6.81 0.69 21.26
CA ASN A 287 5.83 0.64 22.34
C ASN A 287 4.49 1.32 22.00
N GLN A 288 4.46 2.28 21.08
CA GLN A 288 3.23 2.94 20.61
C GLN A 288 2.43 2.10 19.59
N ILE A 289 3.00 1.01 19.09
CA ILE A 289 2.26 0.12 18.18
C ILE A 289 1.28 -0.68 19.00
N ASP A 290 0.00 -0.62 18.65
CA ASP A 290 -1.06 -1.33 19.34
C ASP A 290 -1.08 -2.83 18.97
N HIS A 291 -1.68 -3.65 19.83
CA HIS A 291 -1.91 -5.08 19.61
C HIS A 291 -0.66 -5.87 19.21
N LYS A 292 0.48 -5.57 19.82
CA LYS A 292 1.70 -6.37 19.61
C LYS A 292 1.54 -7.78 20.21
N LYS A 293 1.97 -8.80 19.47
CA LYS A 293 1.99 -10.19 19.90
C LYS A 293 3.41 -10.74 20.08
N LEU A 294 4.36 -10.18 19.32
CA LEU A 294 5.77 -10.53 19.38
C LEU A 294 6.61 -9.37 18.88
N ILE A 295 7.74 -9.11 19.51
CA ILE A 295 8.78 -8.19 19.01
C ILE A 295 10.01 -9.01 18.65
N ILE A 296 10.50 -8.89 17.42
CA ILE A 296 11.73 -9.50 16.94
C ILE A 296 12.80 -8.41 16.81
N LEU A 297 13.95 -8.62 17.44
CA LEU A 297 15.11 -7.74 17.39
C LEU A 297 16.20 -8.36 16.50
N ASP A 298 16.28 -7.90 15.24
CA ASP A 298 17.21 -8.37 14.18
C ASP A 298 18.15 -7.24 13.76
N TYR A 299 18.85 -6.59 14.71
CA TYR A 299 19.61 -5.38 14.40
C TYR A 299 21.12 -5.49 14.58
N GLU A 300 21.66 -6.65 14.99
CA GLU A 300 23.10 -6.88 15.19
C GLU A 300 23.93 -6.50 13.96
N ALA A 301 23.40 -6.79 12.75
CA ALA A 301 24.11 -6.55 11.49
C ALA A 301 24.59 -5.08 11.31
N ASN A 302 23.82 -4.11 11.81
CA ASN A 302 24.20 -2.69 11.76
C ASN A 302 24.78 -2.17 13.10
N ALA A 303 24.42 -2.77 14.21
CA ALA A 303 24.97 -2.39 15.51
C ALA A 303 26.42 -2.86 15.69
N GLY A 304 26.80 -4.00 15.12
CA GLY A 304 28.13 -4.58 15.33
C GLY A 304 28.44 -4.72 16.82
N GLU A 305 29.65 -4.33 17.26
CA GLU A 305 30.05 -4.39 18.67
C GLU A 305 29.22 -3.46 19.58
N THR A 306 28.56 -2.43 19.03
CA THR A 306 27.73 -1.56 19.86
C THR A 306 26.49 -2.25 20.41
N ILE A 307 26.12 -3.44 19.89
CA ILE A 307 25.02 -4.25 20.43
C ILE A 307 25.21 -4.57 21.91
N ARG A 308 26.48 -4.71 22.36
CA ARG A 308 26.83 -4.92 23.77
C ARG A 308 26.39 -3.77 24.70
N LYS A 309 26.25 -2.57 24.13
CA LYS A 309 25.85 -1.37 24.86
C LYS A 309 24.37 -1.05 24.66
N THR A 310 23.78 -1.46 23.55
CA THR A 310 22.41 -1.02 23.17
C THR A 310 21.34 -2.06 23.50
N LEU A 311 21.66 -3.36 23.57
CA LEU A 311 20.67 -4.42 23.74
C LEU A 311 19.90 -4.32 25.06
N ALA A 312 20.64 -4.23 26.19
CA ALA A 312 20.01 -4.18 27.50
C ALA A 312 19.12 -2.94 27.66
N PRO A 313 19.56 -1.69 27.39
CA PRO A 313 18.68 -0.52 27.47
C PRO A 313 17.47 -0.58 26.54
N PHE A 314 17.62 -1.18 25.35
CA PHE A 314 16.51 -1.33 24.39
C PHE A 314 15.42 -2.27 24.93
N VAL A 315 15.84 -3.45 25.44
CA VAL A 315 14.93 -4.42 26.06
C VAL A 315 14.30 -3.86 27.31
N ASP A 316 15.03 -3.13 28.15
CA ASP A 316 14.50 -2.49 29.36
C ASP A 316 13.40 -1.49 29.05
N LEU A 317 13.55 -0.71 27.97
CA LEU A 317 12.48 0.22 27.53
C LEU A 317 11.25 -0.52 27.02
N LEU A 318 11.38 -1.68 26.36
CA LEU A 318 10.26 -2.50 25.95
C LEU A 318 9.55 -3.08 27.17
N ARG A 319 10.30 -3.64 28.14
CA ARG A 319 9.80 -4.24 29.38
C ARG A 319 9.16 -3.22 30.33
N ALA A 320 9.62 -1.99 30.34
CA ALA A 320 9.01 -0.91 31.14
C ALA A 320 7.60 -0.56 30.66
N HIS A 321 7.27 -0.86 29.40
CA HIS A 321 5.95 -0.64 28.82
C HIS A 321 5.06 -1.89 28.91
N ASP A 322 5.63 -3.05 28.58
CA ASP A 322 4.92 -4.33 28.59
C ASP A 322 5.87 -5.41 29.12
N LYS A 323 5.56 -5.91 30.33
CA LYS A 323 6.38 -6.91 31.03
C LYS A 323 6.32 -8.28 30.38
N ASP A 324 5.21 -8.57 29.70
CA ASP A 324 4.86 -9.93 29.26
C ASP A 324 4.99 -10.12 27.75
N ILE A 325 5.11 -9.04 26.96
CA ILE A 325 5.25 -9.14 25.50
C ILE A 325 6.42 -10.06 25.15
N PRO A 326 6.24 -11.11 24.33
CA PRO A 326 7.33 -11.92 23.87
C PRO A 326 8.35 -11.11 23.07
N ILE A 327 9.65 -11.34 23.36
CA ILE A 327 10.77 -10.73 22.64
C ILE A 327 11.65 -11.84 22.10
N LEU A 328 11.87 -11.88 20.79
CA LEU A 328 12.83 -12.74 20.13
C LEU A 328 14.06 -11.93 19.70
N ILE A 329 15.19 -12.21 20.30
CA ILE A 329 16.49 -11.63 19.90
C ILE A 329 17.11 -12.60 18.90
N MET A 330 17.49 -12.04 17.73
CA MET A 330 18.08 -12.81 16.65
C MET A 330 19.47 -12.25 16.32
N SER A 331 20.50 -13.08 16.37
CA SER A 331 21.81 -12.66 15.89
C SER A 331 21.84 -12.60 14.36
N LYS A 332 22.80 -11.89 13.79
CA LYS A 332 22.88 -11.72 12.33
C LYS A 332 23.12 -13.06 11.61
N ILE A 333 22.68 -13.13 10.36
CA ILE A 333 23.02 -14.24 9.47
C ILE A 333 24.53 -14.31 9.20
N ARG A 334 24.99 -15.45 8.72
CA ARG A 334 26.37 -15.63 8.29
C ARG A 334 26.67 -14.85 7.01
N TYR A 335 27.76 -14.08 7.02
CA TYR A 335 28.24 -13.34 5.86
C TYR A 335 29.32 -14.16 5.11
N ALA A 336 29.47 -13.88 3.82
CA ALA A 336 30.48 -14.55 2.99
C ALA A 336 31.92 -14.38 3.53
N GLY A 337 32.25 -13.21 4.09
CA GLY A 337 33.53 -12.96 4.72
C GLY A 337 33.85 -13.92 5.88
N GLU A 338 32.85 -14.37 6.63
CA GLU A 338 33.01 -15.30 7.75
C GLU A 338 33.27 -16.74 7.30
N LEU A 339 32.97 -17.06 6.03
CA LEU A 339 33.30 -18.38 5.44
C LEU A 339 34.81 -18.47 5.13
N ASN A 340 35.44 -17.31 4.91
CA ASN A 340 36.85 -17.21 4.46
C ASN A 340 37.80 -16.62 5.51
N SER A 341 37.27 -16.10 6.63
CA SER A 341 38.08 -15.44 7.69
C SER A 341 37.70 -15.97 9.07
N HIS A 342 38.62 -16.70 9.69
CA HIS A 342 38.46 -17.22 11.05
C HIS A 342 38.22 -16.10 12.07
N SER A 343 38.92 -14.95 11.94
CA SER A 343 38.76 -13.81 12.86
C SER A 343 37.38 -13.16 12.73
N GLN A 344 36.84 -13.02 11.51
CA GLN A 344 35.49 -12.51 11.31
C GLN A 344 34.43 -13.47 11.86
N LEU A 345 34.63 -14.78 11.66
CA LEU A 345 33.75 -15.81 12.20
C LEU A 345 33.73 -15.78 13.73
N GLU A 346 34.90 -15.72 14.39
CA GLU A 346 34.97 -15.66 15.85
C GLU A 346 34.39 -14.36 16.41
N THR A 347 34.58 -13.25 15.72
CA THR A 347 33.93 -11.98 16.09
C THR A 347 32.41 -12.09 16.04
N ALA A 348 31.85 -12.69 14.98
CA ALA A 348 30.41 -12.93 14.86
C ALA A 348 29.88 -13.88 15.92
N ARG A 349 30.61 -15.01 16.17
CA ARG A 349 30.28 -15.97 17.25
C ARG A 349 30.28 -15.29 18.62
N GLY A 350 31.27 -14.42 18.89
CA GLY A 350 31.36 -13.67 20.13
C GLY A 350 30.16 -12.75 20.38
N ARG A 351 29.62 -12.09 19.33
CA ARG A 351 28.41 -11.28 19.43
C ARG A 351 27.16 -12.14 19.61
N ALA A 352 27.04 -13.24 18.86
CA ALA A 352 25.92 -14.18 19.03
C ALA A 352 25.89 -14.78 20.42
N LYS A 353 27.10 -15.19 20.96
CA LYS A 353 27.23 -15.66 22.33
C LYS A 353 26.78 -14.59 23.35
N PHE A 354 27.20 -13.36 23.18
CA PHE A 354 26.78 -12.27 24.06
C PHE A 354 25.26 -12.14 24.13
N GLN A 355 24.56 -12.20 22.99
CA GLN A 355 23.10 -12.11 22.92
C GLN A 355 22.43 -13.32 23.58
N ALA A 356 22.97 -14.52 23.35
CA ALA A 356 22.49 -15.74 24.00
C ALA A 356 22.69 -15.69 25.53
N ASP A 357 23.84 -15.22 26.00
CA ASP A 357 24.14 -15.07 27.43
C ASP A 357 23.24 -14.04 28.09
N PHE A 358 22.99 -12.92 27.40
CA PHE A 358 22.04 -11.88 27.85
C PHE A 358 20.64 -12.46 28.03
N VAL A 359 20.13 -13.24 27.06
CA VAL A 359 18.80 -13.87 27.18
C VAL A 359 18.75 -14.86 28.34
N ARG A 360 19.77 -15.71 28.49
CA ARG A 360 19.84 -16.64 29.62
C ARG A 360 19.85 -15.93 30.98
N ALA A 361 20.60 -14.84 31.09
CA ALA A 361 20.65 -14.03 32.31
C ALA A 361 19.26 -13.41 32.64
N ARG A 362 18.57 -12.90 31.62
CA ARG A 362 17.19 -12.36 31.79
C ARG A 362 16.20 -13.44 32.20
N GLN A 363 16.27 -14.61 31.60
CA GLN A 363 15.44 -15.77 31.96
C GLN A 363 15.70 -16.23 33.40
N ALA A 364 16.95 -16.29 33.82
CA ALA A 364 17.35 -16.64 35.21
C ALA A 364 16.86 -15.57 36.21
N ALA A 365 16.73 -14.30 35.79
CA ALA A 365 16.16 -13.21 36.56
C ALA A 365 14.62 -13.16 36.53
N GLY A 366 13.94 -14.13 35.88
CA GLY A 366 12.49 -14.27 35.86
C GLY A 366 11.76 -13.77 34.61
N ASP A 367 12.45 -13.20 33.62
CA ASP A 367 11.86 -12.83 32.32
C ASP A 367 11.68 -14.09 31.45
N LYS A 368 10.51 -14.73 31.52
CA LYS A 368 10.22 -15.98 30.80
C LYS A 368 9.89 -15.76 29.32
N ASN A 369 9.55 -14.53 28.94
CA ASN A 369 9.06 -14.20 27.59
C ASN A 369 10.16 -13.56 26.71
N ILE A 370 11.43 -13.90 26.95
CA ILE A 370 12.55 -13.49 26.13
C ILE A 370 13.26 -14.72 25.54
N HIS A 371 13.53 -14.69 24.25
CA HIS A 371 14.04 -15.80 23.49
C HIS A 371 15.24 -15.40 22.65
N PHE A 372 16.09 -16.37 22.29
CA PHE A 372 17.24 -16.17 21.41
C PHE A 372 17.22 -17.15 20.24
N LEU A 373 17.49 -16.63 19.04
CA LEU A 373 17.71 -17.42 17.84
C LEU A 373 19.08 -17.11 17.23
N ASN A 374 19.88 -18.15 17.01
CA ASN A 374 21.19 -18.00 16.39
C ASN A 374 21.05 -17.77 14.87
N GLY A 375 21.23 -16.54 14.42
CA GLY A 375 21.17 -16.18 13.01
C GLY A 375 22.26 -16.81 12.15
N GLY A 376 23.41 -17.14 12.73
CA GLY A 376 24.54 -17.75 12.02
C GLY A 376 24.25 -19.10 11.37
N SER A 377 23.16 -19.79 11.75
CA SER A 377 22.72 -21.06 11.17
C SER A 377 21.54 -20.97 10.22
N LEU A 378 20.90 -19.82 10.07
CA LEU A 378 19.63 -19.68 9.33
C LEU A 378 19.75 -19.99 7.82
N LEU A 379 20.92 -19.76 7.23
CA LEU A 379 21.15 -20.01 5.80
C LEU A 379 21.53 -21.48 5.49
N GLY A 380 21.81 -22.28 6.51
CA GLY A 380 22.14 -23.70 6.35
C GLY A 380 23.48 -23.98 5.64
N GLU A 381 23.58 -25.13 5.04
CA GLU A 381 24.81 -25.61 4.38
C GLU A 381 25.20 -24.78 3.17
N HIS A 382 24.23 -24.24 2.43
CA HIS A 382 24.44 -23.43 1.24
C HIS A 382 24.52 -21.92 1.52
N ALA A 383 24.97 -21.53 2.72
CA ALA A 383 25.09 -20.11 3.10
C ALA A 383 25.89 -19.28 2.10
N HIS A 384 26.88 -19.88 1.41
CA HIS A 384 27.75 -19.26 0.41
C HIS A 384 26.99 -18.84 -0.87
N GLU A 385 25.83 -19.45 -1.18
CA GLU A 385 24.97 -19.13 -2.34
C GLU A 385 23.80 -18.21 -1.96
N CYS A 386 23.67 -17.85 -0.69
CA CYS A 386 22.47 -17.19 -0.16
C CYS A 386 22.54 -15.66 -0.16
N THR A 387 23.62 -15.04 -0.64
CA THR A 387 23.79 -13.57 -0.64
C THR A 387 24.16 -13.03 -2.01
N VAL A 388 23.76 -11.77 -2.28
CA VAL A 388 24.05 -11.07 -3.54
C VAL A 388 25.46 -10.46 -3.54
N ASP A 389 25.85 -9.87 -2.41
CA ASP A 389 27.05 -9.07 -2.21
C ASP A 389 27.89 -9.54 -1.03
N GLY A 390 27.67 -10.76 -0.57
CA GLY A 390 28.32 -11.33 0.62
C GLY A 390 27.63 -10.97 1.93
N VAL A 391 26.59 -10.14 1.93
CA VAL A 391 25.87 -9.64 3.11
C VAL A 391 24.35 -9.79 2.95
N HIS A 392 23.78 -9.25 1.89
CA HIS A 392 22.33 -9.19 1.69
C HIS A 392 21.81 -10.46 1.02
N PRO A 393 20.75 -11.09 1.58
CA PRO A 393 20.23 -12.34 1.06
C PRO A 393 19.67 -12.22 -0.37
N THR A 394 19.88 -13.29 -1.15
CA THR A 394 19.08 -13.58 -2.34
C THR A 394 17.69 -14.08 -1.91
N ASP A 395 16.77 -14.29 -2.88
CA ASP A 395 15.49 -14.95 -2.60
C ASP A 395 15.66 -16.32 -1.92
N LEU A 396 16.70 -17.08 -2.31
CA LEU A 396 17.06 -18.33 -1.64
C LEU A 396 17.40 -18.09 -0.17
N GLY A 397 18.25 -17.08 0.11
CA GLY A 397 18.63 -16.72 1.47
C GLY A 397 17.41 -16.31 2.32
N PHE A 398 16.52 -15.48 1.79
CA PHE A 398 15.29 -15.09 2.50
C PHE A 398 14.34 -16.28 2.76
N MET A 399 14.22 -17.21 1.80
CA MET A 399 13.44 -18.44 2.00
C MET A 399 14.03 -19.30 3.12
N LYS A 400 15.35 -19.50 3.13
CA LYS A 400 16.06 -20.23 4.19
C LYS A 400 15.88 -19.59 5.56
N MET A 401 16.04 -18.27 5.65
CA MET A 401 15.77 -17.53 6.88
C MET A 401 14.33 -17.77 7.37
N ALA A 402 13.33 -17.57 6.50
CA ALA A 402 11.93 -17.76 6.88
C ALA A 402 11.63 -19.20 7.33
N GLU A 403 12.19 -20.21 6.67
CA GLU A 403 12.05 -21.62 7.05
C GLU A 403 12.60 -21.90 8.44
N ALA A 404 13.77 -21.36 8.76
CA ALA A 404 14.42 -21.57 10.05
C ALA A 404 13.80 -20.76 11.19
N ILE A 405 13.26 -19.55 10.91
CA ILE A 405 12.64 -18.67 11.91
C ILE A 405 11.21 -19.10 12.25
N GLN A 406 10.46 -19.60 11.26
CA GLN A 406 9.03 -19.92 11.40
C GLN A 406 8.69 -20.83 12.60
N PRO A 407 9.40 -21.95 12.89
CA PRO A 407 9.08 -22.80 14.02
C PRO A 407 9.16 -22.07 15.36
N MET A 408 10.22 -21.26 15.56
CA MET A 408 10.40 -20.48 16.77
C MET A 408 9.28 -19.47 16.99
N ILE A 409 8.88 -18.73 15.94
CA ILE A 409 7.76 -17.78 16.05
C ILE A 409 6.48 -18.51 16.44
N LYS A 410 6.16 -19.64 15.78
CA LYS A 410 4.96 -20.42 16.11
C LYS A 410 4.94 -20.83 17.57
N THR A 411 6.04 -21.40 18.08
CA THR A 411 6.15 -21.79 19.50
C THR A 411 5.94 -20.60 20.46
N ILE A 412 6.34 -19.39 20.07
CA ILE A 412 6.22 -18.20 20.93
C ILE A 412 4.80 -17.64 20.94
N ILE A 413 4.10 -17.68 19.79
CA ILE A 413 2.80 -16.98 19.67
C ILE A 413 1.58 -17.91 19.80
N GLU A 414 1.76 -19.22 19.75
CA GLU A 414 0.76 -20.27 20.03
C GLU A 414 0.66 -20.55 21.53
#